data_f324469e5b257759a32eea9f882d3b26
#
_entry.id   f324469e5b257759a32eea9f882d3b26
#
_cell.length_a   1.000
_cell.length_b   1.000
_cell.length_c   1.000
_cell.angle_alpha   90.00
_cell.angle_beta   90.00
_cell.angle_gamma   90.00
#
_symmetry.space_group_name_H-M   'P 1'
#
loop_
_entity.id
_entity.type
_entity.pdbx_description
1 polymer ?
#
loop_
_entity_poly.entity_id
_entity_poly.type
_entity_poly.pdbx_seq_one_letter_code
_entity_poly.pdbx_strand_id
1 'polypeptide(L)'
;MIQWISGKVVENYRWSSGVFSLRVVAEPFDFKAGQFVRLGLNVGGEQLLRAYSLASAPGEAILDFVIAEVEDGEVSTKLAKLQPGDSVDITQPAG
;
A
#
# COMPACT_ATOMS: atom_id res chain seq x y z
N MET A 1 2.90 19.79 4.11
CA MET A 1 3.74 19.10 3.11
C MET A 1 3.65 17.60 3.32
N ILE A 2 3.40 16.85 2.25
CA ILE A 2 3.36 15.39 2.33
C ILE A 2 4.80 14.88 2.28
N GLN A 3 5.17 14.06 3.26
CA GLN A 3 6.43 13.34 3.22
C GLN A 3 6.17 11.95 2.66
N TRP A 4 6.94 11.60 1.65
CA TRP A 4 6.82 10.32 0.97
C TRP A 4 7.80 9.31 1.51
N ILE A 5 7.33 8.11 1.73
CA ILE A 5 8.14 6.95 2.10
C ILE A 5 8.11 6.02 0.89
N SER A 6 9.29 5.65 0.40
CA SER A 6 9.36 4.74 -0.73
C SER A 6 9.26 3.30 -0.23
N GLY A 7 8.31 2.56 -0.77
CA GLY A 7 8.13 1.15 -0.46
C GLY A 7 8.43 0.28 -1.66
N LYS A 8 8.83 -0.95 -1.39
CA LYS A 8 9.06 -1.95 -2.43
C LYS A 8 8.21 -3.17 -2.14
N VAL A 9 7.45 -3.59 -3.13
CA VAL A 9 6.59 -4.78 -3.00
C VAL A 9 7.47 -6.03 -2.89
N VAL A 10 7.17 -6.86 -1.90
CA VAL A 10 7.84 -8.16 -1.72
C VAL A 10 6.90 -9.31 -1.98
N GLU A 11 5.59 -9.10 -1.86
CA GLU A 11 4.60 -10.14 -2.14
C GLU A 11 3.27 -9.49 -2.51
N ASN A 12 2.57 -10.10 -3.46
CA ASN A 12 1.19 -9.76 -3.79
C ASN A 12 0.41 -11.07 -3.81
N TYR A 13 -0.41 -11.30 -2.79
CA TYR A 13 -1.11 -12.56 -2.61
C TYR A 13 -2.61 -12.36 -2.83
N ARG A 14 -3.17 -13.11 -3.75
CA ARG A 14 -4.61 -13.05 -4.07
C ARG A 14 -5.39 -14.00 -3.18
N TRP A 15 -6.26 -13.45 -2.33
CA TRP A 15 -7.14 -14.26 -1.47
C TRP A 15 -8.37 -14.76 -2.19
N SER A 16 -8.94 -13.89 -3.04
CA SER A 16 -10.15 -14.18 -3.79
C SER A 16 -10.18 -13.28 -5.02
N SER A 17 -11.24 -13.35 -5.81
CA SER A 17 -11.37 -12.50 -7.00
C SER A 17 -11.42 -11.01 -6.69
N GLY A 18 -11.76 -10.64 -5.46
CA GLY A 18 -11.89 -9.22 -5.10
C GLY A 18 -11.01 -8.76 -3.95
N VAL A 19 -10.14 -9.61 -3.40
CA VAL A 19 -9.31 -9.24 -2.24
C VAL A 19 -7.90 -9.79 -2.40
N PHE A 20 -6.91 -8.95 -2.13
CA PHE A 20 -5.50 -9.34 -2.16
C PHE A 20 -4.73 -8.68 -1.01
N SER A 21 -3.60 -9.27 -0.67
CA SER A 21 -2.64 -8.67 0.27
C SER A 21 -1.45 -8.17 -0.48
N LEU A 22 -1.11 -6.90 -0.27
CA LEU A 22 0.10 -6.29 -0.78
C LEU A 22 1.07 -6.16 0.39
N ARG A 23 2.21 -6.83 0.31
CA ARG A 23 3.24 -6.80 1.33
C ARG A 23 4.42 -6.00 0.83
N VAL A 24 4.85 -5.05 1.65
CA VAL A 24 5.79 -4.00 1.23
C VAL A 24 6.85 -3.82 2.30
N VAL A 25 8.11 -3.70 1.88
CA VAL A 25 9.18 -3.24 2.76
C VAL A 25 9.45 -1.77 2.48
N ALA A 26 9.72 -1.02 3.54
CA ALA A 26 10.01 0.40 3.45
C ALA A 26 11.00 0.78 4.54
N GLU A 27 11.56 1.99 4.44
CA GLU A 27 12.34 2.52 5.55
C GLU A 27 11.49 2.52 6.81
N PRO A 28 12.07 2.17 7.98
CA PRO A 28 11.30 2.11 9.21
C PRO A 28 10.63 3.46 9.51
N PHE A 29 9.38 3.40 9.92
CA PHE A 29 8.65 4.55 10.41
C PHE A 29 7.72 4.09 11.53
N ASP A 30 7.42 5.00 12.44
CA ASP A 30 6.55 4.68 13.58
C ASP A 30 5.09 4.80 13.18
N PHE A 31 4.30 3.84 13.61
CA PHE A 31 2.85 3.93 13.50
C PHE A 31 2.20 3.21 14.67
N LYS A 32 0.93 3.50 14.91
CA LYS A 32 0.14 2.85 15.95
C LYS A 32 -0.86 1.92 15.30
N ALA A 33 -1.20 0.83 16.00
CA ALA A 33 -2.20 -0.10 15.52
C ALA A 33 -3.50 0.64 15.17
N GLY A 34 -4.10 0.29 14.06
CA GLY A 34 -5.33 0.92 13.59
C GLY A 34 -5.14 2.18 12.75
N GLN A 35 -3.92 2.65 12.61
CA GLN A 35 -3.66 3.78 11.70
C GLN A 35 -3.68 3.32 10.24
N PHE A 36 -3.88 4.28 9.35
CA PHE A 36 -3.81 4.05 7.92
C PHE A 36 -2.69 4.88 7.29
N VAL A 37 -2.29 4.48 6.12
CA VAL A 37 -1.43 5.29 5.23
C VAL A 37 -2.13 5.41 3.89
N ARG A 38 -1.70 6.36 3.07
CA ARG A 38 -2.14 6.41 1.68
C ARG A 38 -1.06 5.79 0.81
N LEU A 39 -1.49 4.91 -0.07
CA LEU A 39 -0.62 4.33 -1.08
C LEU A 39 -0.81 5.11 -2.37
N GLY A 40 0.29 5.46 -3.00
CA GLY A 40 0.28 6.27 -4.19
C GLY A 40 0.94 5.61 -5.37
N LEU A 41 0.36 5.83 -6.54
CA LEU A 41 0.91 5.40 -7.83
C LEU A 41 0.80 6.54 -8.81
N ASN A 42 1.76 6.60 -9.72
CA ASN A 42 1.70 7.52 -10.83
C ASN A 42 0.92 6.87 -11.97
N VAL A 43 -0.18 7.49 -12.37
CA VAL A 43 -1.04 6.99 -13.44
C VAL A 43 -1.22 8.11 -14.46
N GLY A 44 -0.67 7.91 -15.66
CA GLY A 44 -0.78 8.89 -16.72
C GLY A 44 -0.17 10.26 -16.38
N GLY A 45 0.91 10.28 -15.60
CA GLY A 45 1.57 11.51 -15.17
C GLY A 45 0.93 12.15 -13.94
N GLU A 46 -0.13 11.58 -13.42
CA GLU A 46 -0.82 12.07 -12.23
C GLU A 46 -0.62 11.09 -11.07
N GLN A 47 -0.31 11.63 -9.90
CA GLN A 47 -0.15 10.80 -8.71
C GLN A 47 -1.50 10.66 -8.00
N LEU A 48 -1.95 9.41 -7.92
CA LEU A 48 -3.22 9.07 -7.28
C LEU A 48 -2.97 8.40 -5.94
N LEU A 49 -3.76 8.77 -4.94
CA LEU A 49 -3.64 8.29 -3.57
C LEU A 49 -4.93 7.66 -3.11
N ARG A 50 -4.80 6.58 -2.33
CA ARG A 50 -5.95 5.98 -1.63
C ARG A 50 -5.48 5.50 -0.26
N ALA A 51 -6.36 5.63 0.74
CA ALA A 51 -6.07 5.25 2.10
C ALA A 51 -6.30 3.75 2.31
N TYR A 52 -5.36 3.11 2.98
CA TYR A 52 -5.46 1.69 3.35
C TYR A 52 -4.95 1.50 4.77
N SER A 53 -5.65 0.66 5.53
CA SER A 53 -5.24 0.33 6.90
C SER A 53 -4.04 -0.61 6.87
N LEU A 54 -3.15 -0.42 7.83
CA LEU A 54 -2.03 -1.32 8.06
C LEU A 54 -2.56 -2.55 8.81
N ALA A 55 -2.42 -3.72 8.20
CA ALA A 55 -2.82 -4.98 8.82
C ALA A 55 -1.69 -5.59 9.66
N SER A 56 -0.44 -5.19 9.40
CA SER A 56 0.69 -5.62 10.20
C SER A 56 0.76 -4.84 11.51
N ALA A 57 1.45 -5.42 12.50
CA ALA A 57 1.66 -4.76 13.78
C ALA A 57 2.79 -3.74 13.70
N PRO A 58 2.77 -2.70 14.54
CA PRO A 58 3.90 -1.80 14.64
C PRO A 58 5.19 -2.54 14.97
N GLY A 59 6.28 -2.16 14.33
CA GLY A 59 7.58 -2.81 14.53
C GLY A 59 7.87 -3.99 13.64
N GLU A 60 6.90 -4.46 12.86
CA GLU A 60 7.16 -5.51 11.88
C GLU A 60 7.90 -4.94 10.68
N ALA A 61 8.83 -5.74 10.15
CA ALA A 61 9.67 -5.32 9.03
C ALA A 61 8.87 -5.22 7.73
N ILE A 62 7.81 -6.00 7.60
CA ILE A 62 6.98 -6.04 6.40
C ILE A 62 5.63 -5.40 6.72
N LEU A 63 5.25 -4.43 5.90
CA LEU A 63 3.95 -3.79 5.99
C LEU A 63 2.95 -4.59 5.17
N ASP A 64 1.83 -4.95 5.79
CA ASP A 64 0.80 -5.75 5.14
C ASP A 64 -0.46 -4.92 4.94
N PHE A 65 -0.93 -4.87 3.70
CA PHE A 65 -2.17 -4.19 3.34
C PHE A 65 -3.13 -5.18 2.74
N VAL A 66 -4.29 -5.35 3.37
CA VAL A 66 -5.37 -6.16 2.79
C VAL A 66 -6.27 -5.21 2.00
N ILE A 67 -6.34 -5.42 0.71
CA ILE A 67 -6.96 -4.47 -0.21
C ILE A 67 -8.12 -5.13 -0.95
N ALA A 68 -9.27 -4.46 -0.91
CA ALA A 68 -10.40 -4.82 -1.77
C ALA A 68 -10.18 -4.17 -3.13
N GLU A 69 -10.20 -4.98 -4.18
CA GLU A 69 -10.09 -4.48 -5.54
C GLU A 69 -11.45 -3.98 -5.99
N VAL A 70 -11.54 -2.68 -6.22
CA VAL A 70 -12.79 -2.05 -6.66
C VAL A 70 -12.83 -2.10 -8.18
N GLU A 71 -13.89 -2.67 -8.74
CA GLU A 71 -14.10 -2.67 -10.18
C GLU A 71 -14.13 -1.22 -10.68
N ASP A 72 -13.40 -0.93 -11.74
CA ASP A 72 -13.18 0.41 -12.28
C ASP A 72 -12.42 1.36 -11.33
N GLY A 73 -11.87 0.85 -10.23
CA GLY A 73 -11.02 1.64 -9.35
C GLY A 73 -9.66 1.91 -9.98
N GLU A 74 -9.25 3.19 -10.03
CA GLU A 74 -8.00 3.54 -10.69
C GLU A 74 -6.77 3.08 -9.91
N VAL A 75 -6.83 3.10 -8.59
CA VAL A 75 -5.68 2.74 -7.76
C VAL A 75 -5.68 1.26 -7.40
N SER A 76 -6.81 0.72 -6.90
CA SER A 76 -6.85 -0.68 -6.44
C SER A 76 -6.56 -1.67 -7.55
N THR A 77 -7.03 -1.41 -8.77
CA THR A 77 -6.76 -2.30 -9.91
C THR A 77 -5.28 -2.30 -10.29
N LYS A 78 -4.60 -1.16 -10.15
CA LYS A 78 -3.17 -1.08 -10.45
C LYS A 78 -2.33 -1.66 -9.32
N LEU A 79 -2.73 -1.46 -8.07
CA LEU A 79 -2.05 -2.11 -6.93
C LEU A 79 -2.13 -3.64 -7.04
N ALA A 80 -3.27 -4.16 -7.52
CA ALA A 80 -3.45 -5.60 -7.71
C ALA A 80 -2.50 -6.20 -8.74
N LYS A 81 -1.94 -5.38 -9.62
CA LYS A 81 -1.02 -5.83 -10.68
C LYS A 81 0.45 -5.67 -10.30
N LEU A 82 0.75 -5.06 -9.16
CA LEU A 82 2.13 -4.89 -8.73
C LEU A 82 2.75 -6.24 -8.41
N GLN A 83 4.02 -6.36 -8.73
CA GLN A 83 4.78 -7.59 -8.52
C GLN A 83 5.98 -7.32 -7.61
N PRO A 84 6.56 -8.37 -7.02
CA PRO A 84 7.77 -8.20 -6.21
C PRO A 84 8.84 -7.42 -6.99
N GLY A 85 9.39 -6.41 -6.34
CA GLY A 85 10.36 -5.50 -6.94
C GLY A 85 9.77 -4.18 -7.42
N ASP A 86 8.45 -4.10 -7.59
CA ASP A 86 7.81 -2.84 -7.96
C ASP A 86 7.80 -1.87 -6.78
N SER A 87 7.79 -0.59 -7.09
CA SER A 87 7.78 0.47 -6.07
C SER A 87 6.38 1.01 -5.86
N VAL A 88 6.11 1.44 -4.64
CA VAL A 88 4.88 2.12 -4.27
C VAL A 88 5.22 3.24 -3.30
N ASP A 89 4.55 4.38 -3.44
CA ASP A 89 4.74 5.50 -2.53
C ASP A 89 3.78 5.41 -1.36
N ILE A 90 4.29 5.73 -0.17
CA ILE A 90 3.54 5.62 1.08
C ILE A 90 3.58 6.98 1.76
N THR A 91 2.43 7.45 2.24
CA THR A 91 2.38 8.67 3.05
C THR A 91 2.61 8.33 4.52
N GLN A 92 2.78 9.37 5.34
CA GLN A 92 2.88 9.21 6.78
C GLN A 92 1.58 8.62 7.35
N PRO A 93 1.68 7.83 8.43
CA PRO A 93 0.50 7.29 9.11
C PRO A 93 -0.40 8.39 9.65
N ALA A 94 -1.71 8.13 9.66
CA ALA A 94 -2.74 9.03 10.16
C ALA A 94 -3.88 8.22 10.80
N GLY A 95 -4.71 8.90 11.54
CA GLY A 95 -5.87 8.29 12.19
C GLY A 95 -5.78 8.10 13.67
#